data_a29cd0ffd0292b98033394404d01632d
#
_entry.id   a29cd0ffd0292b98033394404d01632d
#
_cell.length_a   1.000
_cell.length_b   1.000
_cell.length_c   1.000
_cell.angle_alpha   90.00
_cell.angle_beta   90.00
_cell.angle_gamma   90.00
#
_symmetry.space_group_name_H-M   'P 1'
#
loop_
_entity.id
_entity.type
_entity.pdbx_description
1 polymer ?
#
loop_
_entity_poly.entity_id
_entity_poly.type
_entity_poly.pdbx_seq_one_letter_code
_entity_poly.pdbx_strand_id
1 'polypeptide(L)' 'MDKTDFVKQLATLESLTDWEDGDAVLEALDTARLEIYIQYRTGKMNAEEFRALNVLAGCLEHRALDSMMDKWDEEAERM' A
#
# COMPACT_ATOMS: atom_id res chain seq x y z
N MET A 1 13.06 -11.72 17.90
CA MET A 1 12.84 -11.11 16.57
C MET A 1 12.43 -9.65 16.77
N ASP A 2 13.11 -8.76 16.10
CA ASP A 2 12.83 -7.33 16.21
C ASP A 2 11.61 -6.97 15.38
N LYS A 3 10.62 -6.36 16.01
CA LYS A 3 9.37 -5.97 15.34
C LYS A 3 9.45 -4.58 14.68
N THR A 4 10.62 -3.95 14.75
CA THR A 4 10.82 -2.60 14.25
C THR A 4 10.47 -2.47 12.76
N ASP A 5 10.88 -3.44 11.95
CA ASP A 5 10.61 -3.42 10.51
C ASP A 5 9.12 -3.54 10.21
N PHE A 6 8.41 -4.40 10.94
CA PHE A 6 6.97 -4.54 10.78
C PHE A 6 6.24 -3.23 11.14
N VAL A 7 6.56 -2.66 12.31
CA VAL A 7 5.93 -1.43 12.78
C VAL A 7 6.21 -0.28 11.81
N LYS A 8 7.43 -0.20 11.31
CA LYS A 8 7.83 0.84 10.35
C LYS A 8 7.03 0.74 9.05
N GLN A 9 6.89 -0.47 8.51
CA GLN A 9 6.13 -0.67 7.29
C GLN A 9 4.64 -0.42 7.51
N LEU A 10 4.12 -0.82 8.66
CA LEU A 10 2.73 -0.56 9.01
C LEU A 10 2.45 0.94 9.08
N ALA A 11 3.34 1.71 9.71
CA ALA A 11 3.21 3.16 9.80
C ALA A 11 3.26 3.80 8.40
N THR A 12 4.15 3.30 7.53
CA THR A 12 4.26 3.79 6.16
C THR A 12 2.94 3.58 5.40
N LEU A 13 2.36 2.37 5.49
CA LEU A 13 1.10 2.08 4.81
C LEU A 13 -0.05 2.89 5.39
N GLU A 14 -0.11 3.06 6.70
CA GLU A 14 -1.15 3.87 7.34
C GLU A 14 -1.09 5.33 6.91
N SER A 15 0.11 5.87 6.71
CA SER A 15 0.28 7.25 6.26
C SER A 15 -0.31 7.47 4.86
N LEU A 16 -0.36 6.44 4.03
CA LEU A 16 -0.91 6.54 2.68
C LEU A 16 -2.43 6.71 2.68
N THR A 17 -3.10 6.40 3.78
CA THR A 17 -4.56 6.57 3.86
C THR A 17 -4.97 8.04 3.80
N ASP A 18 -4.08 8.95 4.15
CA ASP A 18 -4.33 10.40 4.12
C ASP A 18 -4.03 11.04 2.76
N TRP A 19 -3.44 10.27 1.84
CA TRP A 19 -3.09 10.79 0.51
C TRP A 19 -4.33 10.84 -0.39
N GLU A 20 -4.48 11.94 -1.12
CA GLU A 20 -5.60 12.14 -2.05
C GLU A 20 -5.27 11.69 -3.47
N ASP A 21 -3.99 11.66 -3.84
CA ASP A 21 -3.55 11.29 -5.18
C ASP A 21 -3.39 9.77 -5.30
N GLY A 22 -4.31 9.13 -6.03
CA GLY A 22 -4.30 7.69 -6.25
C GLY A 22 -3.05 7.18 -6.95
N ASP A 23 -2.53 7.94 -7.93
CA ASP A 23 -1.31 7.56 -8.64
C ASP A 23 -0.11 7.53 -7.70
N ALA A 24 0.01 8.54 -6.85
CA ALA A 24 1.09 8.62 -5.86
C ALA A 24 0.98 7.48 -4.84
N VAL A 25 -0.23 7.14 -4.42
CA VAL A 25 -0.47 6.01 -3.51
C VAL A 25 -0.03 4.70 -4.15
N LEU A 26 -0.41 4.46 -5.40
CA LEU A 26 -0.05 3.21 -6.10
C LEU A 26 1.46 3.09 -6.26
N GLU A 27 2.13 4.17 -6.62
CA GLU A 27 3.58 4.19 -6.76
C GLU A 27 4.26 3.91 -5.43
N ALA A 28 3.81 4.55 -4.36
CA ALA A 28 4.33 4.32 -3.01
C ALA A 28 4.07 2.88 -2.54
N LEU A 29 2.91 2.32 -2.89
CA LEU A 29 2.58 0.93 -2.55
C LEU A 29 3.50 -0.07 -3.25
N ASP A 30 3.83 0.16 -4.51
CA ASP A 30 4.77 -0.71 -5.23
C ASP A 30 6.11 -0.77 -4.52
N THR A 31 6.64 0.38 -4.14
CA THR A 31 7.91 0.46 -3.41
C THR A 31 7.80 -0.23 -2.04
N ALA A 32 6.71 0.04 -1.31
CA ALA A 32 6.50 -0.55 0.01
C ALA A 32 6.37 -2.07 -0.08
N ARG A 33 5.63 -2.58 -1.07
CA ARG A 33 5.46 -4.03 -1.25
C ARG A 33 6.78 -4.72 -1.56
N LEU A 34 7.63 -4.09 -2.35
CA LEU A 34 8.94 -4.64 -2.66
C LEU A 34 9.80 -4.73 -1.40
N GLU A 35 9.83 -3.67 -0.59
CA GLU A 35 10.57 -3.68 0.68
C GLU A 35 10.03 -4.75 1.64
N ILE A 36 8.70 -4.85 1.76
CA ILE A 36 8.05 -5.84 2.61
C ILE A 36 8.45 -7.25 2.17
N TYR A 37 8.44 -7.51 0.88
CA TYR A 37 8.81 -8.81 0.32
C TYR A 37 10.27 -9.14 0.63
N ILE A 38 11.18 -8.18 0.45
CA ILE A 38 12.60 -8.37 0.74
C ILE A 38 12.79 -8.67 2.22
N GLN A 39 12.13 -7.94 3.11
CA GLN A 39 12.23 -8.15 4.55
C GLN A 39 11.70 -9.52 4.95
N TYR A 40 10.62 -9.98 4.32
CA TYR A 40 10.11 -11.33 4.56
C TYR A 40 11.12 -12.40 4.09
N ARG A 41 11.66 -12.24 2.88
CA ARG A 41 12.60 -13.21 2.33
C ARG A 41 13.94 -13.27 3.08
N THR A 42 14.32 -12.17 3.69
CA THR A 42 15.58 -12.12 4.46
C THR A 42 15.40 -12.47 5.94
N GLY A 43 14.19 -12.88 6.35
CA GLY A 43 13.91 -13.32 7.70
C GLY A 43 13.65 -12.22 8.72
N LYS A 44 13.51 -10.98 8.28
CA LYS A 44 13.23 -9.85 9.17
C LYS A 44 11.76 -9.76 9.55
N MET A 45 10.90 -10.53 8.88
CA MET A 45 9.47 -10.49 9.06
C MET A 45 8.94 -11.91 8.95
N ASN A 46 7.98 -12.29 9.81
CA ASN A 46 7.36 -13.61 9.74
C ASN A 46 6.18 -13.63 8.75
N ALA A 47 5.64 -14.82 8.49
CA ALA A 47 4.57 -15.00 7.51
C ALA A 47 3.29 -14.27 7.90
N GLU A 48 2.97 -14.22 9.20
CA GLU A 48 1.77 -13.52 9.68
C GLU A 48 1.88 -12.02 9.48
N GLU A 49 3.04 -11.45 9.80
CA GLU A 49 3.32 -10.03 9.61
C GLU A 49 3.29 -9.67 8.12
N PHE A 50 3.91 -10.50 7.29
CA PHE A 50 3.91 -10.33 5.84
C PHE A 50 2.48 -10.32 5.29
N ARG A 51 1.66 -11.27 5.74
CA ARG A 51 0.26 -11.37 5.31
C ARG A 51 -0.55 -10.15 5.73
N ALA A 52 -0.39 -9.71 6.98
CA ALA A 52 -1.11 -8.54 7.50
C ALA A 52 -0.80 -7.28 6.68
N LEU A 53 0.48 -7.07 6.37
CA LEU A 53 0.89 -5.92 5.57
C LEU A 53 0.36 -6.01 4.13
N ASN A 54 0.34 -7.20 3.55
CA ASN A 54 -0.21 -7.40 2.20
C ASN A 54 -1.71 -7.13 2.14
N VAL A 55 -2.45 -7.53 3.17
CA VAL A 55 -3.89 -7.26 3.24
C VAL A 55 -4.13 -5.74 3.29
N LEU A 56 -3.40 -5.04 4.14
CA LEU A 56 -3.52 -3.58 4.25
C LEU A 56 -3.14 -2.90 2.93
N ALA A 57 -2.03 -3.33 2.32
CA ALA A 57 -1.60 -2.77 1.03
C ALA A 57 -2.65 -3.01 -0.06
N GLY A 58 -3.27 -4.18 -0.07
CA GLY A 58 -4.34 -4.50 -1.01
C GLY A 58 -5.56 -3.59 -0.84
N CYS A 59 -5.94 -3.30 0.41
CA CYS A 59 -7.03 -2.38 0.71
C CYS A 59 -6.73 -0.97 0.22
N LEU A 60 -5.51 -0.49 0.45
CA LEU A 60 -5.08 0.83 -0.01
C LEU A 60 -5.06 0.91 -1.53
N GLU A 61 -4.57 -0.15 -2.19
CA GLU A 61 -4.57 -0.23 -3.65
C GLU A 61 -5.99 -0.15 -4.20
N HIS A 62 -6.91 -0.91 -3.61
CA HIS A 62 -8.30 -0.92 -4.03
C HIS A 62 -8.93 0.47 -3.90
N ARG A 63 -8.69 1.15 -2.79
CA ARG A 63 -9.18 2.51 -2.58
C ARG A 63 -8.62 3.50 -3.60
N ALA A 64 -7.33 3.38 -3.89
CA ALA A 64 -6.67 4.23 -4.86
C ALA A 64 -7.23 4.03 -6.27
N LEU A 65 -7.47 2.77 -6.66
CA LEU A 65 -8.06 2.44 -7.95
C LEU A 65 -9.50 2.95 -8.06
N ASP A 66 -10.31 2.81 -7.00
CA ASP A 66 -11.67 3.32 -6.98
C ASP A 66 -11.69 4.84 -7.15
N SER A 67 -10.80 5.54 -6.46
CA SER A 67 -10.68 7.00 -6.57
C SER A 67 -10.31 7.42 -8.00
N MET A 68 -9.40 6.69 -8.64
CA MET A 68 -9.01 6.95 -10.02
C MET A 68 -10.13 6.68 -11.00
N MET A 69 -10.89 5.62 -10.79
CA MET A 69 -12.03 5.28 -11.64
C MET A 69 -13.12 6.34 -11.57
N ASP A 70 -13.43 6.86 -10.40
CA ASP A 70 -14.38 7.96 -10.23
C ASP A 70 -13.93 9.20 -11.02
N LYS A 71 -12.65 9.49 -10.98
CA LYS A 71 -12.08 10.61 -11.69
C LYS A 71 -12.18 10.44 -13.21
N TRP A 72 -11.94 9.22 -13.69
CA TRP A 72 -12.06 8.89 -15.12
C TRP A 72 -13.51 8.99 -15.59
N ASP A 73 -14.46 8.56 -14.77
CA ASP A 73 -15.89 8.66 -15.09
C ASP A 73 -16.31 10.12 -15.21
N GLU A 74 -15.85 11.00 -14.33
CA GLU A 74 -16.11 12.43 -14.43
C GLU A 74 -15.55 13.03 -15.71
N GLU A 75 -14.35 12.64 -16.09
CA GLU A 75 -13.74 13.12 -17.35
C GLU A 75 -14.48 12.61 -18.57
N ALA A 76 -14.96 11.37 -18.54
CA ALA A 76 -15.74 10.79 -19.62
C ALA A 76 -17.08 11.52 -19.81
N GLU A 77 -17.73 11.92 -18.71
CA GLU A 77 -18.99 12.65 -18.76
C GLU A 77 -18.85 14.04 -19.33
N ARG A 78 -17.67 14.65 -19.22
CA ARG A 78 -17.40 15.99 -19.74
C ARG A 78 -17.13 16.00 -21.24
N MET A 79 -16.84 14.86 -21.82
CA MET A 79 -16.61 14.71 -23.25
C MET A 79 -17.88 14.33 -23.99
#